data_03820077f95121354ced8d8b9c4ff120
#
_entry.id   03820077f95121354ced8d8b9c4ff120
#
_cell.length_a   1.000
_cell.length_b   1.000
_cell.length_c   1.000
_cell.angle_alpha   90.00
_cell.angle_beta   90.00
_cell.angle_gamma   90.00
#
_symmetry.space_group_name_H-M   'P 1'
#
loop_
_entity.id
_entity.type
_entity.pdbx_description
1 polymer ?
#
loop_
_entity_poly.entity_id
_entity_poly.type
_entity_poly.pdbx_seq_one_letter_code
_entity_poly.pdbx_strand_id
1 'polypeptide(L)'
;MKCIDFDHEFMHYAEKWMAENRGKFKNADEMEAQMPDVYLRWLNQSAEWLDGRTPGSYFQAYDDVNELIDWMEEYHRQQVDVPNQLMERIVEMGEGGVERLMALARDPEADSGLRVTALNLLNEIGSRAPMEMCMDLIENR
;
A
#
# COMPACT_ATOMS: atom_id res chain seq x y z
N MET A 1 -12.42 6.44 11.58
CA MET A 1 -11.41 5.62 10.86
C MET A 1 -10.03 6.17 11.17
N LYS A 2 -9.20 5.33 11.79
CA LYS A 2 -7.84 5.73 12.18
C LYS A 2 -6.83 5.26 11.12
N CYS A 3 -6.14 6.21 10.49
CA CYS A 3 -5.12 5.91 9.49
C CYS A 3 -3.76 5.72 10.16
N ILE A 4 -3.27 4.49 10.17
CA ILE A 4 -1.97 4.14 10.74
C ILE A 4 -0.89 4.49 9.73
N ASP A 5 0.11 5.27 10.14
CA ASP A 5 1.26 5.58 9.28
C ASP A 5 2.26 4.42 9.34
N PHE A 6 2.07 3.46 8.44
CA PHE A 6 2.91 2.27 8.36
C PHE A 6 4.35 2.61 7.99
N ASP A 7 4.56 3.61 7.14
CA ASP A 7 5.92 4.03 6.75
C ASP A 7 6.69 4.57 7.96
N HIS A 8 6.01 5.34 8.80
CA HIS A 8 6.61 5.86 10.04
C HIS A 8 6.96 4.73 11.00
N GLU A 9 6.08 3.76 11.14
CA GLU A 9 6.32 2.59 12.00
C GLU A 9 7.48 1.74 11.47
N PHE A 10 7.57 1.57 10.16
CA PHE A 10 8.69 0.87 9.55
C PHE A 10 10.00 1.64 9.76
N MET A 11 9.99 2.96 9.62
CA MET A 11 11.19 3.77 9.84
C MET A 11 11.72 3.62 11.27
N HIS A 12 10.84 3.60 12.26
CA HIS A 12 11.22 3.33 13.65
C HIS A 12 11.88 1.96 13.80
N TYR A 13 11.26 0.95 13.20
CA TYR A 13 11.81 -0.41 13.23
C TYR A 13 13.19 -0.47 12.56
N ALA A 14 13.34 0.15 11.41
CA ALA A 14 14.58 0.17 10.64
C ALA A 14 15.69 0.92 11.40
N GLU A 15 15.37 2.05 12.03
CA GLU A 15 16.33 2.81 12.82
C GLU A 15 16.86 2.00 14.00
N LYS A 16 15.96 1.30 14.69
CA LYS A 16 16.34 0.41 15.80
C LYS A 16 17.23 -0.72 15.31
N TRP A 17 16.87 -1.34 14.18
CA TRP A 17 17.65 -2.41 13.58
C TRP A 17 19.04 -1.92 13.19
N MET A 18 19.14 -0.74 12.58
CA MET A 18 20.42 -0.14 12.19
C MET A 18 21.30 0.12 13.40
N ALA A 19 20.72 0.65 14.47
CA ALA A 19 21.45 0.92 15.71
C ALA A 19 22.01 -0.37 16.33
N GLU A 20 21.20 -1.43 16.35
CA GLU A 20 21.58 -2.74 16.90
C GLU A 20 22.64 -3.46 16.07
N ASN A 21 22.68 -3.19 14.74
CA ASN A 21 23.55 -3.89 13.81
C ASN A 21 24.69 -3.04 13.24
N ARG A 22 24.86 -1.82 13.73
CA ARG A 22 25.83 -0.86 13.21
C ARG A 22 27.24 -1.40 13.08
N GLY A 23 27.69 -2.19 14.04
CA GLY A 23 29.04 -2.76 14.04
C GLY A 23 29.24 -3.98 13.15
N LYS A 24 28.17 -4.51 12.54
CA LYS A 24 28.21 -5.72 11.73
C LYS A 24 28.52 -5.45 10.25
N PHE A 25 28.43 -4.20 9.82
CA PHE A 25 28.62 -3.82 8.42
C PHE A 25 29.81 -2.89 8.25
N LYS A 26 30.49 -3.03 7.13
CA LYS A 26 31.69 -2.22 6.82
C LYS A 26 31.35 -0.77 6.47
N ASN A 27 30.19 -0.55 5.83
CA ASN A 27 29.77 0.77 5.38
C ASN A 27 28.25 0.85 5.28
N ALA A 28 27.73 2.06 4.98
CA ALA A 28 26.30 2.31 4.86
C ALA A 28 25.67 1.56 3.68
N ASP A 29 26.41 1.37 2.58
CA ASP A 29 25.90 0.66 1.40
C ASP A 29 25.62 -0.80 1.71
N GLU A 30 26.46 -1.46 2.46
CA GLU A 30 26.26 -2.84 2.90
C GLU A 30 25.00 -2.97 3.78
N MET A 31 24.82 -1.99 4.68
CA MET A 31 23.65 -1.94 5.55
C MET A 31 22.38 -1.70 4.74
N GLU A 32 22.41 -0.77 3.79
CA GLU A 32 21.27 -0.46 2.91
C GLU A 32 20.85 -1.66 2.07
N ALA A 33 21.80 -2.50 1.65
CA ALA A 33 21.52 -3.71 0.88
C ALA A 33 20.66 -4.70 1.67
N GLN A 34 20.62 -4.60 3.01
CA GLN A 34 19.80 -5.46 3.86
C GLN A 34 18.36 -4.94 4.04
N MET A 35 18.08 -3.71 3.64
CA MET A 35 16.77 -3.09 3.88
C MET A 35 15.59 -3.87 3.30
N PRO A 36 15.66 -4.46 2.10
CA PRO A 36 14.55 -5.29 1.60
C PRO A 36 14.23 -6.46 2.53
N ASP A 37 15.25 -7.13 3.08
CA ASP A 37 15.05 -8.23 4.03
C ASP A 37 14.50 -7.72 5.37
N VAL A 38 14.96 -6.57 5.83
CA VAL A 38 14.48 -5.93 7.07
C VAL A 38 12.99 -5.60 6.91
N TYR A 39 12.61 -5.06 5.76
CA TYR A 39 11.22 -4.74 5.46
C TYR A 39 10.32 -5.99 5.48
N LEU A 40 10.78 -7.09 4.88
CA LEU A 40 10.05 -8.35 4.87
C LEU A 40 9.88 -8.92 6.29
N ARG A 41 10.90 -8.82 7.13
CA ARG A 41 10.82 -9.26 8.53
C ARG A 41 9.79 -8.43 9.28
N TRP A 42 9.79 -7.12 9.09
CA TRP A 42 8.83 -6.22 9.72
C TRP A 42 7.40 -6.54 9.29
N LEU A 43 7.17 -6.79 7.99
CA LEU A 43 5.85 -7.15 7.47
C LEU A 43 5.30 -8.43 8.10
N ASN A 44 6.17 -9.36 8.48
CA ASN A 44 5.78 -10.67 9.00
C ASN A 44 5.89 -10.78 10.52
N GLN A 45 6.22 -9.69 11.20
CA GLN A 45 6.36 -9.67 12.65
C GLN A 45 5.10 -9.13 13.32
N SER A 46 4.60 -9.83 14.35
CA SER A 46 3.44 -9.37 15.13
C SER A 46 3.74 -8.04 15.78
N ALA A 47 2.78 -7.11 15.73
CA ALA A 47 2.91 -5.79 16.32
C ALA A 47 1.84 -5.55 17.37
N GLU A 48 2.22 -5.04 18.53
CA GLU A 48 1.29 -4.71 19.61
C GLU A 48 0.29 -3.63 19.18
N TRP A 49 0.74 -2.65 18.40
CA TRP A 49 -0.09 -1.57 17.89
C TRP A 49 -1.11 -2.02 16.84
N LEU A 50 -1.05 -3.29 16.42
CA LEU A 50 -2.02 -3.95 15.53
C LEU A 50 -2.74 -5.11 16.22
N ASP A 51 -2.79 -5.11 17.54
CA ASP A 51 -3.43 -6.17 18.34
C ASP A 51 -2.87 -7.56 18.03
N GLY A 52 -1.57 -7.65 17.81
CA GLY A 52 -0.87 -8.90 17.53
C GLY A 52 -0.87 -9.33 16.07
N ARG A 53 -1.51 -8.56 15.18
CA ARG A 53 -1.46 -8.84 13.73
C ARG A 53 -0.13 -8.36 13.16
N THR A 54 0.23 -8.89 11.98
CA THR A 54 1.43 -8.42 11.29
C THR A 54 1.08 -7.24 10.37
N PRO A 55 2.03 -6.32 10.13
CA PRO A 55 1.79 -5.23 9.19
C PRO A 55 1.40 -5.71 7.78
N GLY A 56 2.03 -6.80 7.33
CA GLY A 56 1.76 -7.34 5.99
C GLY A 56 0.38 -7.97 5.84
N SER A 57 -0.22 -8.44 6.94
CA SER A 57 -1.52 -9.10 6.89
C SER A 57 -2.68 -8.22 7.38
N TYR A 58 -2.40 -7.00 7.81
CA TYR A 58 -3.41 -6.14 8.42
C TYR A 58 -4.65 -5.96 7.52
N PHE A 59 -4.42 -5.62 6.26
CA PHE A 59 -5.52 -5.39 5.31
C PHE A 59 -6.09 -6.68 4.71
N GLN A 60 -5.46 -7.82 4.96
CA GLN A 60 -5.97 -9.13 4.51
C GLN A 60 -7.28 -9.51 5.25
N ALA A 61 -7.53 -8.91 6.39
CA ALA A 61 -8.76 -9.12 7.14
C ALA A 61 -9.99 -8.47 6.48
N TYR A 62 -9.77 -7.57 5.53
CA TYR A 62 -10.83 -6.85 4.82
C TYR A 62 -11.14 -7.55 3.51
N ASP A 63 -12.40 -7.96 3.31
CA ASP A 63 -12.85 -8.68 2.13
C ASP A 63 -13.65 -7.81 1.16
N ASP A 64 -13.95 -6.57 1.54
CA ASP A 64 -14.72 -5.63 0.72
C ASP A 64 -13.79 -4.57 0.12
N VAL A 65 -13.62 -4.59 -1.19
CA VAL A 65 -12.77 -3.62 -1.89
C VAL A 65 -13.24 -2.19 -1.70
N ASN A 66 -14.55 -1.97 -1.55
CA ASN A 66 -15.08 -0.62 -1.28
C ASN A 66 -14.58 -0.08 0.06
N GLU A 67 -14.50 -0.93 1.07
CA GLU A 67 -13.96 -0.56 2.37
C GLU A 67 -12.47 -0.22 2.26
N LEU A 68 -11.72 -0.97 1.46
CA LEU A 68 -10.31 -0.69 1.22
C LEU A 68 -10.10 0.64 0.50
N ILE A 69 -10.96 0.96 -0.47
CA ILE A 69 -10.90 2.24 -1.19
C ILE A 69 -11.30 3.38 -0.25
N ASP A 70 -12.27 3.17 0.64
CA ASP A 70 -12.63 4.14 1.68
C ASP A 70 -11.41 4.46 2.56
N TRP A 71 -10.63 3.45 2.95
CA TRP A 71 -9.40 3.64 3.69
C TRP A 71 -8.39 4.47 2.90
N MET A 72 -8.24 4.18 1.62
CA MET A 72 -7.32 4.93 0.74
C MET A 72 -7.70 6.40 0.69
N GLU A 73 -8.99 6.70 0.50
CA GLU A 73 -9.48 8.08 0.48
C GLU A 73 -9.23 8.79 1.81
N GLU A 74 -9.43 8.07 2.91
CA GLU A 74 -9.19 8.61 4.26
C GLU A 74 -7.71 8.93 4.48
N TYR A 75 -6.80 8.06 4.03
CA TYR A 75 -5.37 8.32 4.11
C TYR A 75 -4.99 9.62 3.38
N HIS A 76 -5.55 9.81 2.18
CA HIS A 76 -5.31 11.05 1.43
C HIS A 76 -5.87 12.27 2.15
N ARG A 77 -7.06 12.15 2.72
CA ARG A 77 -7.69 13.25 3.45
C ARG A 77 -6.89 13.65 4.69
N GLN A 78 -6.33 12.68 5.40
CA GLN A 78 -5.53 12.93 6.61
C GLN A 78 -4.07 13.27 6.27
N GLN A 79 -3.71 13.26 5.00
CA GLN A 79 -2.33 13.52 4.54
C GLN A 79 -1.32 12.53 5.11
N VAL A 80 -1.74 11.27 5.26
CA VAL A 80 -0.89 10.15 5.65
C VAL A 80 -0.62 9.31 4.41
N ASP A 81 0.63 8.85 4.24
CA ASP A 81 1.00 8.04 3.09
C ASP A 81 0.20 6.73 3.07
N VAL A 82 -0.36 6.40 1.90
CA VAL A 82 -1.14 5.17 1.74
C VAL A 82 -0.20 3.97 1.83
N PRO A 83 -0.46 3.02 2.74
CA PRO A 83 0.40 1.84 2.87
C PRO A 83 0.41 1.00 1.59
N ASN A 84 1.58 0.47 1.23
CA ASN A 84 1.71 -0.42 0.07
C ASN A 84 0.82 -1.66 0.22
N GLN A 85 0.69 -2.19 1.44
CA GLN A 85 -0.16 -3.35 1.73
C GLN A 85 -1.62 -3.10 1.38
N LEU A 86 -2.10 -1.88 1.63
CA LEU A 86 -3.47 -1.48 1.30
C LEU A 86 -3.66 -1.46 -0.22
N MET A 87 -2.73 -0.83 -0.93
CA MET A 87 -2.78 -0.74 -2.39
C MET A 87 -2.69 -2.12 -3.04
N GLU A 88 -1.79 -2.97 -2.55
CA GLU A 88 -1.65 -4.34 -3.05
C GLU A 88 -2.92 -5.16 -2.84
N ARG A 89 -3.58 -4.99 -1.70
CA ARG A 89 -4.84 -5.68 -1.42
C ARG A 89 -5.95 -5.25 -2.38
N ILE A 90 -6.02 -3.96 -2.70
CA ILE A 90 -6.98 -3.44 -3.68
C ILE A 90 -6.72 -4.07 -5.06
N VAL A 91 -5.45 -4.14 -5.47
CA VAL A 91 -5.08 -4.75 -6.76
C VAL A 91 -5.40 -6.25 -6.78
N GLU A 92 -5.18 -6.97 -5.67
CA GLU A 92 -5.52 -8.39 -5.56
C GLU A 92 -7.02 -8.63 -5.76
N MET A 93 -7.87 -7.74 -5.27
CA MET A 93 -9.32 -7.84 -5.44
C MET A 93 -9.77 -7.51 -6.87
N GLY A 94 -8.96 -6.75 -7.61
CA GLY A 94 -9.11 -6.55 -9.05
C GLY A 94 -10.44 -5.93 -9.47
N GLU A 95 -11.25 -6.68 -10.21
CA GLU A 95 -12.49 -6.20 -10.86
C GLU A 95 -13.43 -5.45 -9.94
N GLY A 96 -13.55 -5.87 -8.68
CA GLY A 96 -14.51 -5.28 -7.75
C GLY A 96 -14.29 -3.80 -7.48
N GLY A 97 -13.06 -3.30 -7.67
CA GLY A 97 -12.73 -1.90 -7.42
C GLY A 97 -12.63 -1.03 -8.65
N VAL A 98 -12.65 -1.61 -9.86
CA VAL A 98 -12.37 -0.87 -11.11
C VAL A 98 -13.31 0.31 -11.32
N GLU A 99 -14.61 0.12 -11.19
CA GLU A 99 -15.58 1.19 -11.41
C GLU A 99 -15.37 2.37 -10.48
N ARG A 100 -15.14 2.07 -9.21
CA ARG A 100 -14.94 3.11 -8.19
C ARG A 100 -13.61 3.84 -8.40
N LEU A 101 -12.54 3.11 -8.75
CA LEU A 101 -11.25 3.72 -9.06
C LEU A 101 -11.33 4.60 -10.30
N MET A 102 -12.08 4.17 -11.32
CA MET A 102 -12.29 4.97 -12.52
C MET A 102 -13.06 6.26 -12.20
N ALA A 103 -14.09 6.18 -11.36
CA ALA A 103 -14.84 7.34 -10.93
C ALA A 103 -13.94 8.34 -10.19
N LEU A 104 -13.06 7.86 -9.32
CA LEU A 104 -12.09 8.71 -8.61
C LEU A 104 -11.11 9.37 -9.57
N ALA A 105 -10.59 8.62 -10.55
CA ALA A 105 -9.62 9.14 -11.51
C ALA A 105 -10.22 10.24 -12.41
N ARG A 106 -11.53 10.18 -12.64
CA ARG A 106 -12.26 11.13 -13.49
C ARG A 106 -12.87 12.29 -12.71
N ASP A 107 -12.92 12.22 -11.39
CA ASP A 107 -13.57 13.23 -10.56
C ASP A 107 -12.72 14.51 -10.48
N PRO A 108 -13.17 15.64 -11.08
CA PRO A 108 -12.40 16.89 -11.02
C PRO A 108 -12.35 17.49 -9.62
N GLU A 109 -13.25 17.08 -8.73
CA GLU A 109 -13.30 17.55 -7.34
C GLU A 109 -12.37 16.76 -6.43
N ALA A 110 -11.88 15.58 -6.87
CA ALA A 110 -10.99 14.77 -6.07
C ALA A 110 -9.58 15.36 -6.03
N ASP A 111 -8.88 15.14 -4.92
CA ASP A 111 -7.48 15.52 -4.76
C ASP A 111 -6.62 14.92 -5.89
N SER A 112 -5.68 15.71 -6.43
CA SER A 112 -4.86 15.26 -7.56
C SER A 112 -4.01 14.05 -7.20
N GLY A 113 -3.50 13.97 -5.97
CA GLY A 113 -2.74 12.81 -5.49
C GLY A 113 -3.59 11.56 -5.45
N LEU A 114 -4.83 11.67 -4.99
CA LEU A 114 -5.78 10.56 -4.97
C LEU A 114 -6.12 10.08 -6.38
N ARG A 115 -6.32 11.01 -7.31
CA ARG A 115 -6.59 10.69 -8.71
C ARG A 115 -5.43 9.93 -9.35
N VAL A 116 -4.20 10.37 -9.11
CA VAL A 116 -2.99 9.68 -9.60
C VAL A 116 -2.87 8.29 -8.99
N THR A 117 -3.12 8.16 -7.70
CA THR A 117 -3.11 6.85 -7.03
C THR A 117 -4.13 5.90 -7.67
N ALA A 118 -5.35 6.39 -7.93
CA ALA A 118 -6.39 5.60 -8.58
C ALA A 118 -5.95 5.13 -9.97
N LEU A 119 -5.33 6.02 -10.76
CA LEU A 119 -4.80 5.67 -12.09
C LEU A 119 -3.72 4.61 -12.01
N ASN A 120 -2.81 4.73 -11.06
CA ASN A 120 -1.73 3.75 -10.87
C ASN A 120 -2.28 2.39 -10.50
N LEU A 121 -3.28 2.35 -9.62
CA LEU A 121 -3.93 1.09 -9.24
C LEU A 121 -4.66 0.46 -10.42
N LEU A 122 -5.34 1.26 -11.23
CA LEU A 122 -6.00 0.77 -12.45
C LEU A 122 -4.99 0.17 -13.43
N ASN A 123 -3.83 0.81 -13.59
CA ASN A 123 -2.76 0.29 -14.45
C ASN A 123 -2.25 -1.05 -13.92
N GLU A 124 -2.07 -1.20 -12.62
CA GLU A 124 -1.62 -2.46 -12.03
C GLU A 124 -2.66 -3.56 -12.17
N ILE A 125 -3.93 -3.26 -11.94
CA ILE A 125 -5.03 -4.20 -12.14
C ILE A 125 -5.05 -4.64 -13.60
N GLY A 126 -4.95 -3.69 -14.53
CA GLY A 126 -4.93 -3.98 -15.96
C GLY A 126 -3.77 -4.87 -16.39
N SER A 127 -2.57 -4.68 -15.82
CA SER A 127 -1.40 -5.48 -16.16
C SER A 127 -1.47 -6.91 -15.62
N ARG A 128 -2.26 -7.14 -14.57
CA ARG A 128 -2.46 -8.47 -13.98
C ARG A 128 -3.73 -9.16 -14.46
N ALA A 129 -4.66 -8.39 -15.04
CA ALA A 129 -5.97 -8.88 -15.46
C ALA A 129 -5.89 -9.63 -16.80
N PRO A 130 -6.90 -10.48 -17.13
CA PRO A 130 -7.02 -11.03 -18.46
C PRO A 130 -7.10 -9.94 -19.52
N MET A 131 -6.68 -10.27 -20.76
CA MET A 131 -6.63 -9.29 -21.85
C MET A 131 -7.98 -8.58 -22.09
N GLU A 132 -9.08 -9.30 -21.95
CA GLU A 132 -10.42 -8.73 -22.12
C GLU A 132 -10.68 -7.57 -21.16
N MET A 133 -10.29 -7.73 -19.89
CA MET A 133 -10.43 -6.69 -18.89
C MET A 133 -9.53 -5.48 -19.21
N CYS A 134 -8.31 -5.73 -19.69
CA CYS A 134 -7.41 -4.67 -20.13
C CYS A 134 -8.00 -3.85 -21.26
N MET A 135 -8.66 -4.49 -22.23
CA MET A 135 -9.32 -3.82 -23.33
C MET A 135 -10.49 -2.97 -22.86
N ASP A 136 -11.28 -3.47 -21.92
CA ASP A 136 -12.38 -2.71 -21.33
C ASP A 136 -11.89 -1.44 -20.63
N LEU A 137 -10.76 -1.53 -19.92
CA LEU A 137 -10.15 -0.36 -19.27
C LEU A 137 -9.69 0.67 -20.30
N ILE A 138 -9.16 0.23 -21.41
CA ILE A 138 -8.72 1.11 -22.50
C ILE A 138 -9.92 1.78 -23.19
N GLU A 139 -10.97 1.01 -23.48
CA GLU A 139 -12.17 1.51 -24.16
C GLU A 139 -12.96 2.51 -23.34
N ASN A 140 -12.91 2.39 -22.01
CA ASN A 140 -13.68 3.23 -21.10
C ASN A 140 -12.92 4.49 -20.63
N ARG A 141 -11.82 4.81 -21.25
CA ARG A 141 -11.07 6.04 -20.95
C ARG A 141 -11.69 7.30 -21.51
#